data_c3c1158c7760cbcbb9f942fc1f56cb9a
#
_entry.id   c3c1158c7760cbcbb9f942fc1f56cb9a
#
_cell.length_a   1.000
_cell.length_b   1.000
_cell.length_c   1.000
_cell.angle_alpha   90.00
_cell.angle_beta   90.00
_cell.angle_gamma   90.00
#
_symmetry.space_group_name_H-M   'P 1'
#
loop_
_entity.id
_entity.type
_entity.pdbx_description
1 polymer ?
#
loop_
_entity_poly.entity_id
_entity_poly.type
_entity_poly.pdbx_seq_one_letter_code
_entity_poly.pdbx_strand_id
1 'polypeptide(L)'
;MNTSNYNTIDYEWLFKPTGDPFANAGGYALKVFAETFPNDDILRLIRRATDIYVDKWDSKLNTFFLNSKITQPAFKPQQKKEETLKYFKSLINNENAKNGYCRISGRETSVFAAGRDNSVLSGSGKFVNFHHGFDNGIMLSKEILIRLFFLPLAVNLLNGKVCVIDSSNQDISERFASDNCKNVFSEIAQKCSEGVIKSPSAAPSTELFRFADKIIKACDETDDKDYSLNLYLFTNFGAKPELDIYILPFEGMDFYRFVNKAKYKDDWLKFISTKFFCYNTKTKKREWAGDNSEIGENEFKYWKNSVYENFINGKSILSDILLWSKNNIFNFDIVKYYELKVRKMKKETIQKVEQMADFIFEGNDKFSIEKAVKKLYAVDSSYDLRRYVIKDIVAKYYEKHADDKQAIVTVDDYANYLFPDTDSWKETRDVLIIALFQKLHAQNMNIEIEDDNQQN
;
A
#
# COMPACT_ATOMS: atom_id res chain seq x y z
N MET A 1 8.35 -23.31 -22.13
CA MET A 1 7.07 -23.97 -22.49
C MET A 1 7.09 -24.43 -23.93
N ASN A 2 6.60 -25.64 -24.21
CA ASN A 2 6.48 -26.15 -25.58
C ASN A 2 5.21 -25.55 -26.25
N THR A 3 5.37 -24.83 -27.37
CA THR A 3 4.29 -24.14 -28.08
C THR A 3 3.78 -24.91 -29.30
N SER A 4 4.40 -26.06 -29.63
CA SER A 4 4.12 -26.79 -30.89
C SER A 4 2.79 -27.52 -30.93
N ASN A 5 2.12 -27.73 -29.78
CA ASN A 5 0.95 -28.61 -29.70
C ASN A 5 -0.40 -27.89 -29.91
N TYR A 6 -0.47 -26.55 -29.79
CA TYR A 6 -1.74 -25.83 -29.84
C TYR A 6 -1.65 -24.50 -30.61
N ASN A 7 -2.00 -24.52 -31.90
CA ASN A 7 -1.91 -23.34 -32.78
C ASN A 7 -3.04 -22.34 -32.54
N THR A 8 -4.07 -22.69 -31.77
CA THR A 8 -5.18 -21.82 -31.45
C THR A 8 -4.91 -20.85 -30.31
N ILE A 9 -3.82 -21.09 -29.56
CA ILE A 9 -3.39 -20.24 -28.44
C ILE A 9 -2.50 -19.11 -28.97
N ASP A 10 -2.83 -17.90 -28.56
CA ASP A 10 -1.93 -16.77 -28.73
C ASP A 10 -0.96 -16.68 -27.54
N TYR A 11 0.21 -17.26 -27.71
CA TYR A 11 1.22 -17.38 -26.64
C TYR A 11 1.79 -16.03 -26.18
N GLU A 12 1.78 -14.99 -27.02
CA GLU A 12 2.14 -13.63 -26.60
C GLU A 12 1.18 -13.13 -25.52
N TRP A 13 -0.12 -13.31 -25.74
CA TRP A 13 -1.15 -12.83 -24.81
C TRP A 13 -1.31 -13.65 -23.53
N LEU A 14 -0.65 -14.78 -23.42
CA LEU A 14 -0.53 -15.46 -22.12
C LEU A 14 0.33 -14.69 -21.13
N PHE A 15 1.23 -13.84 -21.61
CA PHE A 15 2.22 -13.14 -20.78
C PHE A 15 2.15 -11.61 -20.90
N LYS A 16 1.54 -11.08 -21.97
CA LYS A 16 1.46 -9.63 -22.21
C LYS A 16 0.61 -8.93 -21.14
N PRO A 17 1.11 -7.85 -20.51
CA PRO A 17 0.32 -7.08 -19.55
C PRO A 17 -0.96 -6.53 -20.17
N THR A 18 -2.04 -6.53 -19.38
CA THR A 18 -3.38 -6.12 -19.84
C THR A 18 -3.93 -4.91 -19.09
N GLY A 19 -3.24 -4.43 -18.05
CA GLY A 19 -3.77 -3.44 -17.12
C GLY A 19 -4.73 -3.99 -16.06
N ASP A 20 -5.15 -5.25 -16.18
CA ASP A 20 -5.91 -5.93 -15.13
C ASP A 20 -4.95 -6.60 -14.14
N PRO A 21 -4.94 -6.22 -12.85
CA PRO A 21 -3.98 -6.72 -11.88
C PRO A 21 -4.11 -8.23 -11.62
N PHE A 22 -5.31 -8.77 -11.71
CA PHE A 22 -5.57 -10.18 -11.43
C PHE A 22 -5.10 -11.07 -12.59
N ALA A 23 -5.44 -10.68 -13.82
CA ALA A 23 -4.95 -11.37 -15.01
C ALA A 23 -3.43 -11.24 -15.14
N ASN A 24 -2.84 -10.10 -14.80
CA ASN A 24 -1.40 -9.93 -14.81
C ASN A 24 -0.71 -10.83 -13.79
N ALA A 25 -1.16 -10.84 -12.53
CA ALA A 25 -0.61 -11.70 -11.50
C ALA A 25 -0.65 -13.19 -11.89
N GLY A 26 -1.79 -13.66 -12.41
CA GLY A 26 -1.92 -15.03 -12.90
C GLY A 26 -1.00 -15.33 -14.10
N GLY A 27 -0.81 -14.35 -14.99
CA GLY A 27 0.14 -14.45 -16.12
C GLY A 27 1.59 -14.58 -15.66
N TYR A 28 2.00 -13.84 -14.63
CA TYR A 28 3.34 -13.97 -14.03
C TYR A 28 3.56 -15.32 -13.35
N ALA A 29 2.56 -15.86 -12.64
CA ALA A 29 2.66 -17.22 -12.10
C ALA A 29 2.76 -18.26 -13.22
N LEU A 30 1.99 -18.12 -14.30
CA LEU A 30 2.11 -18.98 -15.47
C LEU A 30 3.50 -18.89 -16.10
N LYS A 31 4.12 -17.71 -16.16
CA LYS A 31 5.51 -17.52 -16.63
C LYS A 31 6.50 -18.32 -15.78
N VAL A 32 6.38 -18.25 -14.45
CA VAL A 32 7.20 -19.05 -13.52
C VAL A 32 7.04 -20.55 -13.77
N PHE A 33 5.80 -21.02 -14.00
CA PHE A 33 5.55 -22.41 -14.39
C PHE A 33 6.20 -22.79 -15.73
N ALA A 34 6.08 -21.92 -16.73
CA ALA A 34 6.68 -22.14 -18.04
C ALA A 34 8.21 -22.20 -18.00
N GLU A 35 8.85 -21.41 -17.14
CA GLU A 35 10.29 -21.42 -16.90
C GLU A 35 10.72 -22.66 -16.10
N THR A 36 9.93 -23.05 -15.10
CA THR A 36 10.24 -24.24 -14.27
C THR A 36 10.05 -25.55 -15.05
N PHE A 37 9.09 -25.59 -15.97
CA PHE A 37 8.76 -26.79 -16.78
C PHE A 37 8.82 -26.49 -18.29
N PRO A 38 10.02 -26.22 -18.85
CA PRO A 38 10.15 -25.70 -20.21
C PRO A 38 9.69 -26.67 -21.31
N ASN A 39 9.64 -27.95 -21.03
CA ASN A 39 9.22 -29.00 -21.98
C ASN A 39 7.70 -29.25 -21.97
N ASP A 40 6.96 -28.68 -21.00
CA ASP A 40 5.52 -28.86 -20.92
C ASP A 40 4.79 -27.89 -21.85
N ASP A 41 3.72 -28.36 -22.49
CA ASP A 41 2.74 -27.54 -23.16
C ASP A 41 1.76 -26.91 -22.16
N ILE A 42 0.93 -25.98 -22.65
CA ILE A 42 0.00 -25.22 -21.78
C ILE A 42 -0.98 -26.15 -21.03
N LEU A 43 -1.45 -27.22 -21.62
CA LEU A 43 -2.38 -28.14 -20.96
C LEU A 43 -1.69 -28.96 -19.86
N ARG A 44 -0.41 -29.28 -20.02
CA ARG A 44 0.41 -29.92 -18.97
C ARG A 44 0.68 -28.96 -17.83
N LEU A 45 0.96 -27.69 -18.11
CA LEU A 45 1.10 -26.65 -17.06
C LEU A 45 -0.20 -26.48 -16.27
N ILE A 46 -1.35 -26.42 -16.93
CA ILE A 46 -2.67 -26.42 -16.30
C ILE A 46 -2.89 -27.67 -15.43
N ARG A 47 -2.48 -28.84 -15.91
CA ARG A 47 -2.54 -30.08 -15.12
C ARG A 47 -1.71 -29.99 -13.85
N ARG A 48 -0.47 -29.49 -13.92
CA ARG A 48 0.37 -29.29 -12.72
C ARG A 48 -0.27 -28.35 -11.69
N ALA A 49 -0.79 -27.21 -12.15
CA ALA A 49 -1.54 -26.32 -11.28
C ALA A 49 -2.76 -27.01 -10.66
N THR A 50 -3.52 -27.77 -11.46
CA THR A 50 -4.66 -28.55 -10.99
C THR A 50 -4.28 -29.59 -9.94
N ASP A 51 -3.14 -30.28 -10.12
CA ASP A 51 -2.63 -31.24 -9.14
C ASP A 51 -2.25 -30.57 -7.81
N ILE A 52 -1.65 -29.37 -7.86
CA ILE A 52 -1.42 -28.57 -6.65
C ILE A 52 -2.75 -28.24 -5.97
N TYR A 53 -3.71 -27.71 -6.70
CA TYR A 53 -5.00 -27.28 -6.14
C TYR A 53 -5.80 -28.43 -5.53
N VAL A 54 -5.79 -29.60 -6.16
CA VAL A 54 -6.58 -30.74 -5.71
C VAL A 54 -5.85 -31.54 -4.65
N ASP A 55 -4.57 -31.90 -4.89
CA ASP A 55 -3.84 -32.86 -4.04
C ASP A 55 -3.15 -32.19 -2.84
N LYS A 56 -2.75 -30.92 -2.98
CA LYS A 56 -2.02 -30.21 -1.91
C LYS A 56 -2.93 -29.26 -1.13
N TRP A 57 -3.87 -28.60 -1.81
CA TRP A 57 -4.71 -27.57 -1.23
C TRP A 57 -6.16 -28.03 -0.94
N ASP A 58 -6.44 -29.33 -1.13
CA ASP A 58 -7.78 -29.91 -0.91
C ASP A 58 -8.90 -29.09 -1.58
N SER A 59 -8.60 -28.53 -2.76
CA SER A 59 -9.52 -27.67 -3.55
C SER A 59 -10.04 -26.43 -2.81
N LYS A 60 -9.30 -25.88 -1.83
CA LYS A 60 -9.67 -24.69 -1.03
C LYS A 60 -9.53 -23.40 -1.84
N LEU A 61 -10.31 -23.25 -2.92
CA LEU A 61 -10.25 -22.13 -3.86
C LEU A 61 -11.56 -21.32 -3.93
N ASN A 62 -12.47 -21.48 -2.97
CA ASN A 62 -13.77 -20.80 -3.00
C ASN A 62 -13.69 -19.28 -3.00
N THR A 63 -12.61 -18.70 -2.48
CA THR A 63 -12.33 -17.26 -2.51
C THR A 63 -12.08 -16.74 -3.93
N PHE A 64 -11.68 -17.62 -4.85
CA PHE A 64 -11.39 -17.28 -6.25
C PHE A 64 -12.52 -17.75 -7.18
N PHE A 65 -12.86 -19.02 -7.11
CA PHE A 65 -13.74 -19.71 -8.05
C PHE A 65 -14.91 -20.37 -7.31
N LEU A 66 -15.99 -19.64 -7.15
CA LEU A 66 -17.18 -20.15 -6.48
C LEU A 66 -18.03 -20.97 -7.46
N ASN A 67 -18.42 -22.17 -7.06
CA ASN A 67 -19.16 -23.13 -7.88
C ASN A 67 -18.41 -23.69 -9.11
N SER A 68 -17.08 -23.54 -9.15
CA SER A 68 -16.23 -24.18 -10.16
C SER A 68 -16.23 -25.69 -10.01
N LYS A 69 -15.94 -26.41 -11.10
CA LYS A 69 -15.79 -27.88 -11.07
C LYS A 69 -14.70 -28.31 -10.07
N ILE A 70 -13.62 -27.56 -9.96
CA ILE A 70 -12.52 -27.85 -9.05
C ILE A 70 -12.89 -27.65 -7.57
N THR A 71 -13.81 -26.74 -7.27
CA THR A 71 -14.27 -26.46 -5.89
C THR A 71 -15.53 -27.23 -5.51
N GLN A 72 -16.11 -28.00 -6.43
CA GLN A 72 -17.38 -28.70 -6.22
C GLN A 72 -17.27 -29.82 -5.17
N PRO A 73 -17.97 -29.72 -4.03
CA PRO A 73 -17.83 -30.69 -2.94
C PRO A 73 -18.28 -32.12 -3.33
N ALA A 74 -19.24 -32.23 -4.25
CA ALA A 74 -19.75 -33.51 -4.70
C ALA A 74 -18.76 -34.30 -5.57
N PHE A 75 -17.73 -33.68 -6.09
CA PHE A 75 -16.76 -34.33 -6.99
C PHE A 75 -15.59 -34.91 -6.20
N LYS A 76 -15.23 -36.16 -6.53
CA LYS A 76 -13.99 -36.77 -6.04
C LYS A 76 -12.75 -36.09 -6.63
N PRO A 77 -11.58 -36.16 -5.99
CA PRO A 77 -10.35 -35.50 -6.48
C PRO A 77 -10.04 -35.80 -7.94
N GLN A 78 -10.11 -37.06 -8.35
CA GLN A 78 -9.87 -37.46 -9.74
C GLN A 78 -10.87 -36.81 -10.72
N GLN A 79 -12.17 -36.79 -10.37
CA GLN A 79 -13.19 -36.14 -11.18
C GLN A 79 -13.00 -34.63 -11.31
N LYS A 80 -12.57 -33.96 -10.22
CA LYS A 80 -12.21 -32.53 -10.27
C LYS A 80 -11.10 -32.26 -11.28
N LYS A 81 -10.06 -33.09 -11.31
CA LYS A 81 -8.95 -32.98 -12.26
C LYS A 81 -9.40 -33.19 -13.70
N GLU A 82 -10.16 -34.25 -13.95
CA GLU A 82 -10.68 -34.60 -15.28
C GLU A 82 -11.60 -33.49 -15.83
N GLU A 83 -12.54 -33.01 -15.04
CA GLU A 83 -13.47 -31.97 -15.47
C GLU A 83 -12.75 -30.61 -15.69
N THR A 84 -11.76 -30.29 -14.86
CA THR A 84 -10.93 -29.07 -15.06
C THR A 84 -10.13 -29.16 -16.37
N LEU A 85 -9.47 -30.26 -16.62
CA LEU A 85 -8.71 -30.46 -17.88
C LEU A 85 -9.61 -30.49 -19.11
N LYS A 86 -10.79 -31.13 -19.00
CA LYS A 86 -11.79 -31.12 -20.05
C LYS A 86 -12.24 -29.71 -20.40
N TYR A 87 -12.52 -28.87 -19.39
CA TYR A 87 -12.88 -27.47 -19.58
C TYR A 87 -11.78 -26.70 -20.33
N PHE A 88 -10.53 -26.75 -19.90
CA PHE A 88 -9.45 -26.05 -20.60
C PHE A 88 -9.16 -26.61 -21.99
N LYS A 89 -9.31 -27.91 -22.19
CA LYS A 89 -9.20 -28.50 -23.54
C LYS A 89 -10.28 -27.95 -24.47
N SER A 90 -11.52 -27.81 -24.00
CA SER A 90 -12.61 -27.22 -24.80
C SER A 90 -12.34 -25.74 -25.13
N LEU A 91 -11.81 -24.95 -24.18
CA LEU A 91 -11.38 -23.57 -24.44
C LEU A 91 -10.27 -23.49 -25.52
N ILE A 92 -9.24 -24.33 -25.40
CA ILE A 92 -8.14 -24.40 -26.34
C ILE A 92 -8.66 -24.74 -27.75
N ASN A 93 -9.60 -25.64 -27.86
CA ASN A 93 -10.22 -26.02 -29.13
C ASN A 93 -11.27 -25.01 -29.66
N ASN A 94 -11.50 -23.89 -28.99
CA ASN A 94 -12.54 -22.90 -29.31
C ASN A 94 -13.99 -23.51 -29.31
N GLU A 95 -14.23 -24.55 -28.51
CA GLU A 95 -15.58 -25.13 -28.42
C GLU A 95 -16.53 -24.12 -27.72
N ASN A 96 -17.64 -23.80 -28.36
CA ASN A 96 -18.63 -22.80 -27.91
C ASN A 96 -18.06 -21.34 -27.81
N ALA A 97 -17.00 -21.04 -28.51
CA ALA A 97 -16.48 -19.68 -28.61
C ALA A 97 -17.43 -18.79 -29.41
N LYS A 98 -17.47 -17.50 -29.06
CA LYS A 98 -18.07 -16.44 -29.87
C LYS A 98 -16.94 -15.53 -30.38
N ASN A 99 -17.14 -14.92 -31.54
CA ASN A 99 -16.27 -13.82 -31.96
C ASN A 99 -16.71 -12.53 -31.27
N GLY A 100 -15.79 -11.82 -30.64
CA GLY A 100 -16.10 -10.58 -29.93
C GLY A 100 -14.90 -10.00 -29.21
N TYR A 101 -15.14 -8.99 -28.38
CA TYR A 101 -14.09 -8.32 -27.64
C TYR A 101 -13.91 -8.92 -26.23
N CYS A 102 -12.69 -9.33 -25.92
CA CYS A 102 -12.33 -9.71 -24.56
C CYS A 102 -12.35 -8.46 -23.65
N ARG A 103 -13.13 -8.49 -22.58
CA ARG A 103 -13.33 -7.34 -21.69
C ARG A 103 -12.08 -6.92 -20.90
N ILE A 104 -11.14 -7.83 -20.70
CA ILE A 104 -9.88 -7.53 -19.99
C ILE A 104 -8.80 -7.08 -20.96
N SER A 105 -8.59 -7.78 -22.08
CA SER A 105 -7.52 -7.45 -23.02
C SER A 105 -7.91 -6.43 -24.09
N GLY A 106 -9.20 -6.12 -24.26
CA GLY A 106 -9.72 -5.25 -25.32
C GLY A 106 -9.62 -5.83 -26.73
N ARG A 107 -9.12 -7.06 -26.91
CA ARG A 107 -8.91 -7.69 -28.22
C ARG A 107 -10.19 -8.23 -28.82
N GLU A 108 -10.31 -8.09 -30.13
CA GLU A 108 -11.27 -8.85 -30.92
C GLU A 108 -10.70 -10.25 -31.17
N THR A 109 -11.35 -11.28 -30.64
CA THR A 109 -10.89 -12.67 -30.68
C THR A 109 -12.02 -13.63 -30.33
N SER A 110 -11.72 -14.92 -30.29
CA SER A 110 -12.61 -15.94 -29.69
C SER A 110 -12.77 -15.68 -28.19
N VAL A 111 -14.01 -15.42 -27.76
CA VAL A 111 -14.36 -15.14 -26.35
C VAL A 111 -15.35 -16.14 -25.82
N PHE A 112 -15.33 -16.32 -24.52
CA PHE A 112 -16.14 -17.27 -23.77
C PHE A 112 -16.86 -16.57 -22.63
N ALA A 113 -18.06 -17.01 -22.30
CA ALA A 113 -18.79 -16.51 -21.15
C ALA A 113 -18.08 -16.90 -19.85
N ALA A 114 -17.73 -15.90 -19.05
CA ALA A 114 -17.07 -16.08 -17.76
C ALA A 114 -17.96 -15.61 -16.62
N GLY A 115 -17.84 -16.26 -15.49
CA GLY A 115 -18.54 -15.95 -14.27
C GLY A 115 -17.70 -16.34 -13.05
N ARG A 116 -18.26 -16.27 -11.87
CA ARG A 116 -17.55 -16.55 -10.61
C ARG A 116 -17.06 -17.99 -10.45
N ASP A 117 -17.36 -18.87 -11.38
CA ASP A 117 -16.85 -20.23 -11.46
C ASP A 117 -15.50 -20.35 -12.18
N ASN A 118 -15.13 -19.37 -13.01
CA ASN A 118 -13.91 -19.38 -13.80
C ASN A 118 -13.21 -18.00 -13.90
N SER A 119 -13.81 -16.97 -13.30
CA SER A 119 -13.24 -15.61 -13.22
C SER A 119 -13.47 -14.99 -11.86
N VAL A 120 -12.65 -14.03 -11.48
CA VAL A 120 -12.76 -13.30 -10.21
C VAL A 120 -13.61 -12.04 -10.39
N LEU A 121 -14.34 -11.64 -9.33
CA LEU A 121 -15.12 -10.39 -9.26
C LEU A 121 -16.19 -10.23 -10.37
N SER A 122 -16.53 -11.30 -11.08
CA SER A 122 -17.41 -11.26 -12.26
C SER A 122 -18.89 -11.53 -11.98
N GLY A 123 -19.25 -11.89 -10.76
CA GLY A 123 -20.60 -12.29 -10.42
C GLY A 123 -21.02 -13.63 -11.05
N SER A 124 -22.32 -13.84 -11.20
CA SER A 124 -22.85 -15.08 -11.82
C SER A 124 -22.61 -15.09 -13.34
N GLY A 125 -22.09 -16.20 -13.88
CA GLY A 125 -21.94 -16.40 -15.32
C GLY A 125 -23.28 -16.47 -16.09
N LYS A 126 -24.41 -16.50 -15.38
CA LYS A 126 -25.75 -16.43 -15.98
C LYS A 126 -26.34 -15.02 -15.99
N PHE A 127 -25.62 -14.05 -15.45
CA PHE A 127 -26.10 -12.68 -15.39
C PHE A 127 -26.07 -12.04 -16.78
N VAL A 128 -27.21 -11.51 -17.22
CA VAL A 128 -27.41 -10.86 -18.51
C VAL A 128 -27.73 -9.40 -18.27
N ASN A 129 -27.00 -8.49 -18.89
CA ASN A 129 -27.27 -7.08 -18.81
C ASN A 129 -26.90 -6.32 -20.11
N PHE A 130 -27.34 -5.06 -20.18
CA PHE A 130 -27.08 -4.19 -21.34
C PHE A 130 -25.57 -3.99 -21.62
N HIS A 131 -24.76 -3.80 -20.58
CA HIS A 131 -23.32 -3.55 -20.73
C HIS A 131 -22.56 -4.76 -21.29
N HIS A 132 -23.13 -5.96 -21.20
CA HIS A 132 -22.58 -7.17 -21.79
C HIS A 132 -23.23 -7.52 -23.13
N GLY A 133 -23.95 -6.60 -23.76
CA GLY A 133 -24.66 -6.85 -25.00
C GLY A 133 -25.75 -7.92 -24.88
N PHE A 134 -26.33 -8.07 -23.68
CA PHE A 134 -27.25 -9.15 -23.31
C PHE A 134 -26.67 -10.56 -23.42
N ASP A 135 -25.35 -10.69 -23.48
CA ASP A 135 -24.68 -11.98 -23.34
C ASP A 135 -24.58 -12.42 -21.86
N ASN A 136 -24.47 -13.73 -21.64
CA ASN A 136 -24.29 -14.31 -20.34
C ASN A 136 -22.88 -14.02 -19.79
N GLY A 137 -22.80 -13.50 -18.56
CA GLY A 137 -21.52 -13.27 -17.88
C GLY A 137 -20.63 -12.20 -18.54
N ILE A 138 -19.35 -12.32 -18.37
CA ILE A 138 -18.31 -11.46 -18.96
C ILE A 138 -17.62 -12.20 -20.10
N MET A 139 -17.47 -11.57 -21.27
CA MET A 139 -16.79 -12.19 -22.40
C MET A 139 -15.28 -12.05 -22.25
N LEU A 140 -14.59 -13.18 -22.05
CA LEU A 140 -13.13 -13.25 -21.88
C LEU A 140 -12.49 -14.20 -22.90
N SER A 141 -11.28 -13.86 -23.35
CA SER A 141 -10.49 -14.78 -24.18
C SER A 141 -9.98 -15.97 -23.35
N LYS A 142 -9.65 -17.05 -24.03
CA LYS A 142 -9.07 -18.23 -23.39
C LYS A 142 -7.75 -17.97 -22.70
N GLU A 143 -6.91 -17.08 -23.28
CA GLU A 143 -5.64 -16.69 -22.69
C GLU A 143 -5.85 -16.01 -21.33
N ILE A 144 -6.82 -15.13 -21.21
CA ILE A 144 -7.18 -14.48 -19.94
C ILE A 144 -7.75 -15.49 -18.95
N LEU A 145 -8.61 -16.39 -19.37
CA LEU A 145 -9.16 -17.45 -18.49
C LEU A 145 -8.08 -18.38 -17.97
N ILE A 146 -7.09 -18.71 -18.81
CA ILE A 146 -5.91 -19.49 -18.40
C ILE A 146 -5.10 -18.72 -17.36
N ARG A 147 -4.81 -17.44 -17.59
CA ARG A 147 -4.09 -16.60 -16.62
C ARG A 147 -4.80 -16.54 -15.28
N LEU A 148 -6.11 -16.26 -15.28
CA LEU A 148 -6.91 -16.21 -14.06
C LEU A 148 -6.90 -17.54 -13.28
N PHE A 149 -6.78 -18.68 -13.97
CA PHE A 149 -6.64 -19.97 -13.32
C PHE A 149 -5.33 -20.11 -12.52
N PHE A 150 -4.26 -19.42 -12.93
CA PHE A 150 -2.98 -19.39 -12.21
C PHE A 150 -2.93 -18.34 -11.10
N LEU A 151 -3.93 -17.45 -10.98
CA LEU A 151 -3.97 -16.39 -9.98
C LEU A 151 -3.78 -16.88 -8.54
N PRO A 152 -4.38 -18.01 -8.08
CA PRO A 152 -4.18 -18.49 -6.70
C PRO A 152 -2.73 -18.75 -6.32
N LEU A 153 -1.85 -19.03 -7.30
CA LEU A 153 -0.43 -19.28 -7.10
C LEU A 153 0.40 -18.00 -7.01
N ALA A 154 -0.18 -16.87 -7.39
CA ALA A 154 0.49 -15.56 -7.51
C ALA A 154 0.28 -14.63 -6.33
N VAL A 155 -0.55 -15.00 -5.36
CA VAL A 155 -1.14 -14.08 -4.39
C VAL A 155 -1.02 -14.58 -2.96
N ASN A 156 -1.33 -13.69 -2.01
CA ASN A 156 -1.41 -14.03 -0.59
C ASN A 156 -2.87 -14.01 -0.11
N LEU A 157 -3.14 -14.68 0.99
CA LEU A 157 -4.36 -14.46 1.78
C LEU A 157 -4.05 -13.54 2.96
N LEU A 158 -4.79 -12.45 3.04
CA LEU A 158 -4.75 -11.51 4.13
C LEU A 158 -6.09 -11.56 4.87
N ASN A 159 -6.07 -12.07 6.08
CA ASN A 159 -7.27 -12.27 6.91
C ASN A 159 -8.43 -12.99 6.16
N GLY A 160 -8.08 -14.01 5.36
CA GLY A 160 -9.04 -14.81 4.60
C GLY A 160 -9.50 -14.21 3.26
N LYS A 161 -9.17 -12.96 2.95
CA LYS A 161 -9.38 -12.33 1.65
C LYS A 161 -8.13 -12.49 0.77
N VAL A 162 -8.33 -12.51 -0.54
CA VAL A 162 -7.24 -12.55 -1.52
C VAL A 162 -6.57 -11.19 -1.59
N CYS A 163 -5.26 -11.15 -1.44
CA CYS A 163 -4.43 -9.96 -1.50
C CYS A 163 -3.53 -10.00 -2.74
N VAL A 164 -3.71 -9.03 -3.64
CA VAL A 164 -2.87 -8.81 -4.82
C VAL A 164 -2.20 -7.46 -4.66
N ILE A 165 -0.89 -7.41 -4.83
CA ILE A 165 -0.15 -6.13 -4.92
C ILE A 165 0.27 -5.94 -6.37
N ASP A 166 -0.09 -4.77 -6.90
CA ASP A 166 0.24 -4.32 -8.23
C ASP A 166 0.95 -2.96 -8.16
N SER A 167 1.67 -2.60 -9.20
CA SER A 167 2.45 -1.37 -9.28
C SER A 167 2.32 -0.74 -10.66
N SER A 168 2.48 0.58 -10.73
CA SER A 168 2.71 1.28 -12.00
C SER A 168 4.01 0.84 -12.70
N ASN A 169 4.94 0.22 -11.97
CA ASN A 169 6.11 -0.45 -12.52
C ASN A 169 5.84 -1.96 -12.63
N GLN A 170 5.81 -2.45 -13.87
CA GLN A 170 5.51 -3.86 -14.18
C GLN A 170 6.47 -4.85 -13.50
N ASP A 171 7.76 -4.53 -13.39
CA ASP A 171 8.77 -5.42 -12.78
C ASP A 171 8.45 -5.71 -11.31
N ILE A 172 7.86 -4.71 -10.62
CA ILE A 172 7.45 -4.84 -9.21
C ILE A 172 6.22 -5.74 -9.09
N SER A 173 5.24 -5.57 -9.98
CA SER A 173 4.05 -6.44 -10.04
C SER A 173 4.44 -7.88 -10.35
N GLU A 174 5.32 -8.09 -11.33
CA GLU A 174 5.86 -9.40 -11.68
C GLU A 174 6.62 -10.02 -10.51
N ARG A 175 7.41 -9.24 -9.80
CA ARG A 175 8.15 -9.70 -8.63
C ARG A 175 7.23 -10.20 -7.52
N PHE A 176 6.18 -9.45 -7.18
CA PHE A 176 5.20 -9.89 -6.18
C PHE A 176 4.61 -11.26 -6.52
N ALA A 177 4.09 -11.41 -7.74
CA ALA A 177 3.43 -12.62 -8.20
C ALA A 177 4.41 -13.80 -8.33
N SER A 178 5.60 -13.54 -8.88
CA SER A 178 6.63 -14.58 -9.08
C SER A 178 7.21 -15.09 -7.76
N ASP A 179 7.45 -14.19 -6.79
CA ASP A 179 7.93 -14.58 -5.47
C ASP A 179 6.90 -15.46 -4.75
N ASN A 180 5.61 -15.11 -4.81
CA ASN A 180 4.54 -15.94 -4.24
C ASN A 180 4.49 -17.32 -4.90
N CYS A 181 4.58 -17.38 -6.23
CA CYS A 181 4.57 -18.65 -6.95
C CYS A 181 5.79 -19.54 -6.58
N LYS A 182 6.98 -18.95 -6.46
CA LYS A 182 8.21 -19.66 -6.02
C LYS A 182 8.08 -20.13 -4.57
N ASN A 183 7.46 -19.34 -3.69
CA ASN A 183 7.18 -19.74 -2.31
C ASN A 183 6.23 -20.93 -2.25
N VAL A 184 5.18 -20.97 -3.09
CA VAL A 184 4.31 -22.15 -3.20
C VAL A 184 5.12 -23.41 -3.58
N PHE A 185 6.03 -23.33 -4.54
CA PHE A 185 6.91 -24.45 -4.89
C PHE A 185 7.80 -24.87 -3.72
N SER A 186 8.35 -23.91 -2.97
CA SER A 186 9.16 -24.17 -1.79
C SER A 186 8.36 -24.90 -0.70
N GLU A 187 7.14 -24.43 -0.38
CA GLU A 187 6.24 -25.08 0.58
C GLU A 187 5.86 -26.51 0.15
N ILE A 188 5.62 -26.72 -1.16
CA ILE A 188 5.33 -28.05 -1.69
C ILE A 188 6.53 -28.98 -1.53
N ALA A 189 7.76 -28.49 -1.83
CA ALA A 189 8.98 -29.26 -1.66
C ALA A 189 9.23 -29.64 -0.20
N GLN A 190 8.88 -28.73 0.74
CA GLN A 190 8.97 -28.93 2.18
C GLN A 190 7.80 -29.75 2.76
N LYS A 191 6.79 -30.09 1.94
CA LYS A 191 5.58 -30.82 2.34
C LYS A 191 4.71 -30.08 3.37
N CYS A 192 4.74 -28.74 3.39
CA CYS A 192 4.00 -27.89 4.32
C CYS A 192 2.92 -27.02 3.61
N SER A 193 2.75 -27.15 2.30
CA SER A 193 1.75 -26.39 1.56
C SER A 193 0.32 -26.89 1.85
N GLU A 194 -0.52 -26.02 2.40
CA GLU A 194 -1.91 -26.31 2.80
C GLU A 194 -2.96 -25.45 2.07
N GLY A 195 -2.53 -24.62 1.14
CA GLY A 195 -3.38 -23.68 0.42
C GLY A 195 -2.60 -22.48 -0.11
N VAL A 196 -3.32 -21.42 -0.45
CA VAL A 196 -2.71 -20.16 -0.83
C VAL A 196 -1.90 -19.59 0.34
N ILE A 197 -0.74 -19.04 0.05
CA ILE A 197 0.18 -18.46 1.05
C ILE A 197 -0.55 -17.43 1.90
N LYS A 198 -0.42 -17.52 3.21
CA LYS A 198 -1.01 -16.57 4.15
C LYS A 198 -0.04 -15.42 4.37
N SER A 199 -0.53 -14.17 4.29
CA SER A 199 0.25 -13.02 4.71
C SER A 199 0.57 -13.10 6.20
N PRO A 200 1.79 -12.73 6.62
CA PRO A 200 2.12 -12.60 8.03
C PRO A 200 1.38 -11.44 8.72
N SER A 201 0.85 -10.48 7.95
CA SER A 201 0.04 -9.36 8.47
C SER A 201 -1.45 -9.60 8.22
N ALA A 202 -2.30 -9.14 9.14
CA ALA A 202 -3.75 -9.10 8.95
C ALA A 202 -4.27 -7.70 8.56
N ALA A 203 -3.41 -6.67 8.60
CA ALA A 203 -3.74 -5.29 8.25
C ALA A 203 -3.24 -4.94 6.84
N PRO A 204 -4.11 -4.46 5.93
CA PRO A 204 -3.73 -4.11 4.55
C PRO A 204 -2.62 -3.06 4.46
N SER A 205 -2.69 -2.02 5.30
CA SER A 205 -1.67 -0.97 5.37
C SER A 205 -0.30 -1.56 5.74
N THR A 206 -0.25 -2.38 6.77
CA THR A 206 0.99 -3.04 7.23
C THR A 206 1.56 -3.97 6.15
N GLU A 207 0.70 -4.72 5.46
CA GLU A 207 1.14 -5.59 4.36
C GLU A 207 1.71 -4.81 3.17
N LEU A 208 1.07 -3.69 2.81
CA LEU A 208 1.54 -2.84 1.71
C LEU A 208 2.92 -2.23 2.02
N PHE A 209 3.12 -1.71 3.23
CA PHE A 209 4.41 -1.16 3.65
C PHE A 209 5.47 -2.26 3.84
N ARG A 210 5.09 -3.46 4.29
CA ARG A 210 5.99 -4.62 4.35
C ARG A 210 6.50 -5.00 2.95
N PHE A 211 5.64 -4.95 1.95
CA PHE A 211 6.05 -5.19 0.57
C PHE A 211 6.92 -4.05 0.04
N ALA A 212 6.59 -2.79 0.35
CA ALA A 212 7.43 -1.64 0.01
C ALA A 212 8.85 -1.79 0.58
N ASP A 213 8.99 -2.20 1.85
CA ASP A 213 10.27 -2.53 2.47
C ASP A 213 11.06 -3.59 1.70
N LYS A 214 10.37 -4.65 1.28
CA LYS A 214 10.99 -5.73 0.51
C LYS A 214 11.54 -5.24 -0.83
N ILE A 215 10.80 -4.35 -1.50
CA ILE A 215 11.25 -3.75 -2.77
C ILE A 215 12.44 -2.83 -2.53
N ILE A 216 12.37 -1.93 -1.55
CA ILE A 216 13.47 -0.99 -1.24
C ILE A 216 14.77 -1.74 -0.93
N LYS A 217 14.70 -2.82 -0.14
CA LYS A 217 15.88 -3.63 0.21
C LYS A 217 16.47 -4.39 -0.99
N ALA A 218 15.72 -4.57 -2.03
CA ALA A 218 16.10 -5.35 -3.20
C ALA A 218 16.49 -4.50 -4.41
N CYS A 219 16.19 -3.21 -4.40
CA CYS A 219 16.62 -2.24 -5.40
C CYS A 219 17.93 -1.58 -4.94
N ASP A 220 18.81 -1.28 -5.89
CA ASP A 220 19.97 -0.44 -5.59
C ASP A 220 19.51 0.98 -5.22
N GLU A 221 20.25 1.67 -4.35
CA GLU A 221 19.95 3.04 -3.90
C GLU A 221 19.86 4.05 -5.06
N THR A 222 20.35 3.67 -6.24
CA THR A 222 20.37 4.48 -7.47
C THR A 222 19.13 4.28 -8.36
N ASP A 223 18.20 3.37 -8.02
CA ASP A 223 16.99 3.15 -8.82
C ASP A 223 15.92 4.19 -8.49
N ASP A 224 16.03 5.35 -9.15
CA ASP A 224 15.15 6.54 -8.98
C ASP A 224 13.81 6.42 -9.74
N LYS A 225 13.37 5.21 -10.10
CA LYS A 225 12.09 5.06 -10.79
C LYS A 225 10.92 5.39 -9.86
N ASP A 226 10.11 6.33 -10.32
CA ASP A 226 8.85 6.67 -9.66
C ASP A 226 7.81 5.58 -9.91
N TYR A 227 7.26 5.02 -8.83
CA TYR A 227 6.16 4.05 -8.91
C TYR A 227 5.24 4.14 -7.72
N SER A 228 3.99 3.78 -7.95
CA SER A 228 2.97 3.59 -6.91
C SER A 228 2.76 2.10 -6.63
N LEU A 229 2.23 1.79 -5.44
CA LEU A 229 1.80 0.45 -5.08
C LEU A 229 0.30 0.45 -4.81
N ASN A 230 -0.40 -0.54 -5.35
CA ASN A 230 -1.82 -0.75 -5.14
C ASN A 230 -2.02 -2.14 -4.53
N LEU A 231 -2.71 -2.22 -3.41
CA LEU A 231 -3.12 -3.47 -2.80
C LEU A 231 -4.62 -3.66 -3.04
N TYR A 232 -4.96 -4.72 -3.75
CA TYR A 232 -6.33 -5.16 -3.99
C TYR A 232 -6.65 -6.29 -3.03
N LEU A 233 -7.67 -6.08 -2.21
CA LEU A 233 -8.14 -7.05 -1.23
C LEU A 233 -9.55 -7.48 -1.58
N PHE A 234 -9.74 -8.73 -1.99
CA PHE A 234 -11.05 -9.18 -2.46
C PHE A 234 -11.46 -10.56 -1.96
N THR A 235 -12.74 -10.85 -2.07
CA THR A 235 -13.31 -12.19 -1.96
C THR A 235 -14.45 -12.37 -2.93
N ASN A 236 -14.51 -13.56 -3.56
CA ASN A 236 -15.65 -14.00 -4.34
C ASN A 236 -16.65 -14.83 -3.49
N PHE A 237 -16.28 -15.15 -2.25
CA PHE A 237 -17.09 -15.94 -1.35
C PHE A 237 -18.18 -15.10 -0.69
N GLY A 238 -19.42 -15.62 -0.66
CA GLY A 238 -20.55 -14.94 -0.07
C GLY A 238 -21.63 -14.51 -1.07
N ALA A 239 -22.53 -13.66 -0.63
CA ALA A 239 -23.69 -13.22 -1.42
C ALA A 239 -23.28 -12.32 -2.61
N LYS A 240 -22.22 -11.54 -2.44
CA LYS A 240 -21.66 -10.65 -3.47
C LYS A 240 -20.14 -10.62 -3.37
N PRO A 241 -19.42 -10.35 -4.48
CA PRO A 241 -18.00 -10.06 -4.44
C PRO A 241 -17.75 -8.78 -3.63
N GLU A 242 -16.65 -8.76 -2.90
CA GLU A 242 -16.16 -7.56 -2.19
C GLU A 242 -14.76 -7.24 -2.71
N LEU A 243 -14.48 -5.96 -2.87
CA LEU A 243 -13.16 -5.45 -3.27
C LEU A 243 -12.86 -4.17 -2.52
N ASP A 244 -11.76 -4.17 -1.80
CA ASP A 244 -11.15 -2.98 -1.19
C ASP A 244 -9.82 -2.68 -1.91
N ILE A 245 -9.53 -1.41 -2.14
CA ILE A 245 -8.29 -0.97 -2.81
C ILE A 245 -7.55 -0.01 -1.89
N TYR A 246 -6.28 -0.30 -1.62
CA TYR A 246 -5.39 0.53 -0.82
C TYR A 246 -4.25 1.02 -1.72
N ILE A 247 -4.01 2.32 -1.72
CA ILE A 247 -3.05 2.94 -2.62
C ILE A 247 -1.94 3.62 -1.81
N LEU A 248 -0.70 3.27 -2.10
CA LEU A 248 0.47 4.05 -1.71
C LEU A 248 0.94 4.79 -2.97
N PRO A 249 0.63 6.10 -3.08
CA PRO A 249 0.97 6.88 -4.26
C PRO A 249 2.48 7.05 -4.39
N PHE A 250 2.94 7.50 -5.56
CA PHE A 250 4.37 7.62 -5.82
C PHE A 250 5.07 8.57 -4.85
N GLU A 251 4.43 9.69 -4.45
CA GLU A 251 4.99 10.61 -3.45
C GLU A 251 5.17 9.95 -2.07
N GLY A 252 4.22 9.09 -1.69
CA GLY A 252 4.31 8.30 -0.47
C GLY A 252 5.42 7.26 -0.55
N MET A 253 5.58 6.61 -1.70
CA MET A 253 6.65 5.64 -1.93
C MET A 253 8.03 6.31 -1.99
N ASP A 254 8.14 7.48 -2.62
CA ASP A 254 9.36 8.28 -2.67
C ASP A 254 9.78 8.74 -1.27
N PHE A 255 8.84 9.25 -0.48
CA PHE A 255 9.08 9.56 0.94
C PHE A 255 9.54 8.33 1.72
N TYR A 256 8.91 7.17 1.51
CA TYR A 256 9.25 5.94 2.21
C TYR A 256 10.67 5.45 1.84
N ARG A 257 11.09 5.60 0.59
CA ARG A 257 12.49 5.38 0.17
C ARG A 257 13.44 6.35 0.86
N PHE A 258 13.06 7.64 0.93
CA PHE A 258 13.88 8.67 1.57
C PHE A 258 14.17 8.35 3.04
N VAL A 259 13.14 7.98 3.83
CA VAL A 259 13.30 7.67 5.26
C VAL A 259 14.04 6.36 5.52
N ASN A 260 14.11 5.47 4.53
CA ASN A 260 14.88 4.22 4.59
C ASN A 260 16.37 4.38 4.20
N LYS A 261 16.82 5.58 3.78
CA LYS A 261 18.25 5.86 3.57
C LYS A 261 19.00 5.77 4.91
N ALA A 262 20.25 5.30 4.87
CA ALA A 262 21.07 5.05 6.06
C ALA A 262 21.08 6.22 7.07
N LYS A 263 21.06 7.47 6.58
CA LYS A 263 21.06 8.70 7.41
C LYS A 263 19.79 8.84 8.28
N TYR A 264 18.64 8.36 7.83
CA TYR A 264 17.33 8.65 8.43
C TYR A 264 16.66 7.42 9.02
N LYS A 265 17.10 6.23 8.61
CA LYS A 265 16.44 4.95 8.87
C LYS A 265 16.24 4.66 10.35
N ASP A 266 17.26 4.91 11.17
CA ASP A 266 17.19 4.60 12.60
C ASP A 266 16.18 5.49 13.33
N ASP A 267 16.15 6.79 13.00
CA ASP A 267 15.17 7.73 13.57
C ASP A 267 13.75 7.35 13.14
N TRP A 268 13.60 7.01 11.87
CA TRP A 268 12.31 6.57 11.33
C TRP A 268 11.81 5.28 11.97
N LEU A 269 12.66 4.26 12.10
CA LEU A 269 12.30 2.98 12.71
C LEU A 269 11.93 3.11 14.19
N LYS A 270 12.66 3.92 14.95
CA LYS A 270 12.31 4.22 16.35
C LYS A 270 10.93 4.85 16.46
N PHE A 271 10.65 5.85 15.62
CA PHE A 271 9.35 6.50 15.57
C PHE A 271 8.24 5.52 15.19
N ILE A 272 8.38 4.79 14.09
CA ILE A 272 7.36 3.87 13.54
C ILE A 272 7.05 2.73 14.50
N SER A 273 8.05 2.19 15.21
CA SER A 273 7.86 1.07 16.16
C SER A 273 6.85 1.41 17.27
N THR A 274 6.78 2.66 17.68
CA THR A 274 5.83 3.12 18.72
C THR A 274 4.41 3.33 18.21
N LYS A 275 4.21 3.34 16.89
CA LYS A 275 2.92 3.66 16.25
C LYS A 275 2.06 2.44 15.93
N PHE A 276 2.50 1.25 16.35
CA PHE A 276 1.68 0.05 16.27
C PHE A 276 0.63 0.01 17.38
N PHE A 277 -0.57 -0.39 17.01
CA PHE A 277 -1.70 -0.54 17.92
C PHE A 277 -2.59 -1.72 17.53
N CYS A 278 -3.26 -2.30 18.50
CA CYS A 278 -4.41 -3.18 18.29
C CYS A 278 -5.66 -2.56 18.91
N TYR A 279 -6.82 -3.01 18.44
CA TYR A 279 -8.10 -2.56 18.99
C TYR A 279 -8.63 -3.60 19.96
N ASN A 280 -8.69 -3.23 21.23
CA ASN A 280 -9.27 -4.08 22.24
C ASN A 280 -10.81 -4.07 22.13
N THR A 281 -11.37 -5.19 21.72
CA THR A 281 -12.82 -5.32 21.49
C THR A 281 -13.66 -5.21 22.75
N LYS A 282 -13.06 -5.50 23.94
CA LYS A 282 -13.75 -5.43 25.24
C LYS A 282 -13.83 -3.98 25.76
N THR A 283 -12.68 -3.30 25.73
CA THR A 283 -12.59 -1.91 26.24
C THR A 283 -12.97 -0.87 25.20
N LYS A 284 -13.07 -1.26 23.91
CA LYS A 284 -13.26 -0.37 22.75
C LYS A 284 -12.19 0.73 22.65
N LYS A 285 -10.99 0.48 23.17
CA LYS A 285 -9.85 1.41 23.11
C LYS A 285 -8.71 0.82 22.28
N ARG A 286 -7.85 1.71 21.79
CA ARG A 286 -6.57 1.31 21.17
C ARG A 286 -5.58 0.97 22.26
N GLU A 287 -4.89 -0.15 22.09
CA GLU A 287 -3.74 -0.56 22.88
C GLU A 287 -2.51 -0.37 22.01
N TRP A 288 -1.58 0.45 22.47
CA TRP A 288 -0.37 0.78 21.71
C TRP A 288 0.77 -0.19 22.11
N ALA A 289 1.63 -0.50 21.14
CA ALA A 289 2.79 -1.36 21.36
C ALA A 289 3.75 -0.77 22.41
N GLY A 290 3.80 0.59 22.49
CA GLY A 290 4.67 1.28 23.43
C GLY A 290 6.12 0.83 23.32
N ASP A 291 6.86 0.89 24.42
CA ASP A 291 8.23 0.37 24.53
C ASP A 291 8.32 -1.16 24.77
N ASN A 292 7.21 -1.88 24.63
CA ASN A 292 7.17 -3.32 24.83
C ASN A 292 7.86 -4.05 23.66
N SER A 293 9.16 -4.25 23.80
CA SER A 293 10.00 -5.05 22.91
C SER A 293 9.67 -6.56 22.92
N GLU A 294 8.70 -6.98 23.71
CA GLU A 294 8.34 -8.39 23.93
C GLU A 294 7.15 -8.88 23.10
N ILE A 295 6.57 -8.06 22.22
CA ILE A 295 5.46 -8.49 21.36
C ILE A 295 6.00 -9.47 20.31
N GLY A 296 5.62 -10.74 20.44
CA GLY A 296 6.01 -11.79 19.50
C GLY A 296 5.44 -11.56 18.09
N GLU A 297 6.12 -12.08 17.05
CA GLU A 297 5.68 -11.97 15.65
C GLU A 297 4.21 -12.36 15.42
N ASN A 298 3.72 -13.37 16.13
CA ASN A 298 2.33 -13.83 16.03
C ASN A 298 1.32 -12.83 16.60
N GLU A 299 1.69 -12.02 17.57
CA GLU A 299 0.85 -10.98 18.15
C GLU A 299 0.83 -9.76 17.25
N PHE A 300 1.96 -9.39 16.64
CA PHE A 300 2.06 -8.32 15.65
C PHE A 300 1.18 -8.52 14.42
N LYS A 301 0.80 -9.74 14.11
CA LYS A 301 -0.04 -10.06 12.95
C LYS A 301 -1.32 -9.20 12.87
N TYR A 302 -1.93 -8.91 14.02
CA TYR A 302 -3.21 -8.18 14.10
C TYR A 302 -3.01 -6.69 14.39
N TRP A 303 -1.79 -6.25 14.59
CA TRP A 303 -1.50 -4.87 14.89
C TRP A 303 -1.50 -4.02 13.61
N LYS A 304 -2.10 -2.84 13.73
CA LYS A 304 -2.08 -1.80 12.70
C LYS A 304 -1.05 -0.76 13.05
N ASN A 305 -0.54 -0.04 12.07
CA ASN A 305 0.33 1.11 12.32
C ASN A 305 -0.42 2.40 11.97
N SER A 306 -0.54 3.34 12.92
CA SER A 306 -1.31 4.56 12.73
C SER A 306 -0.75 5.45 11.63
N VAL A 307 0.58 5.50 11.48
CA VAL A 307 1.25 6.27 10.43
C VAL A 307 0.96 5.67 9.06
N TYR A 308 1.03 4.34 8.90
CA TYR A 308 0.68 3.67 7.66
C TYR A 308 -0.79 3.84 7.29
N GLU A 309 -1.69 3.74 8.28
CA GLU A 309 -3.12 4.00 8.08
C GLU A 309 -3.35 5.46 7.63
N ASN A 310 -2.68 6.44 8.25
CA ASN A 310 -2.78 7.84 7.88
C ASN A 310 -2.28 8.08 6.45
N PHE A 311 -1.15 7.49 6.06
CA PHE A 311 -0.61 7.58 4.69
C PHE A 311 -1.62 7.11 3.64
N ILE A 312 -2.15 5.91 3.82
CA ILE A 312 -3.09 5.30 2.86
C ILE A 312 -4.39 6.09 2.77
N ASN A 313 -4.83 6.69 3.89
CA ASN A 313 -6.04 7.49 3.94
C ASN A 313 -5.83 8.96 3.57
N GLY A 314 -4.64 9.35 3.09
CA GLY A 314 -4.31 10.73 2.71
C GLY A 314 -4.27 11.70 3.89
N LYS A 315 -4.23 11.20 5.13
CA LYS A 315 -4.16 12.02 6.34
C LYS A 315 -2.72 12.41 6.65
N SER A 316 -2.54 13.58 7.27
CA SER A 316 -1.22 14.03 7.71
C SER A 316 -0.71 13.15 8.86
N ILE A 317 0.61 12.83 8.81
CA ILE A 317 1.32 12.16 9.90
C ILE A 317 2.01 13.16 10.83
N LEU A 318 1.86 14.45 10.56
CA LEU A 318 2.58 15.50 11.27
C LEU A 318 2.22 15.55 12.76
N SER A 319 0.96 15.30 13.12
CA SER A 319 0.54 15.19 14.51
C SER A 319 1.23 14.04 15.26
N ASP A 320 1.43 12.90 14.60
CA ASP A 320 2.18 11.77 15.17
C ASP A 320 3.66 12.12 15.39
N ILE A 321 4.27 12.86 14.43
CA ILE A 321 5.66 13.35 14.52
C ILE A 321 5.76 14.42 15.61
N LEU A 322 4.83 15.34 15.72
CA LEU A 322 4.79 16.38 16.73
C LEU A 322 4.80 15.79 18.15
N LEU A 323 3.89 14.83 18.40
CA LEU A 323 3.82 14.12 19.70
C LEU A 323 5.12 13.38 20.02
N TRP A 324 5.72 12.74 19.02
CA TRP A 324 6.99 12.04 19.18
C TRP A 324 8.15 13.00 19.47
N SER A 325 8.24 14.10 18.71
CA SER A 325 9.31 15.10 18.81
C SER A 325 9.34 15.85 20.12
N LYS A 326 8.25 15.84 20.90
CA LYS A 326 8.19 16.45 22.23
C LYS A 326 9.25 15.87 23.17
N ASN A 327 9.43 14.54 23.15
CA ASN A 327 10.29 13.83 24.08
C ASN A 327 11.48 13.10 23.40
N ASN A 328 11.55 13.14 22.09
CA ASN A 328 12.52 12.38 21.31
C ASN A 328 13.17 13.24 20.24
N ILE A 329 14.46 13.01 20.00
CA ILE A 329 15.16 13.61 18.86
C ILE A 329 14.56 13.01 17.57
N PHE A 330 14.20 13.87 16.63
CA PHE A 330 13.70 13.47 15.32
C PHE A 330 14.33 14.34 14.25
N ASN A 331 14.87 13.73 13.19
CA ASN A 331 15.57 14.48 12.16
C ASN A 331 14.61 15.37 11.36
N PHE A 332 14.78 16.68 11.40
CA PHE A 332 13.91 17.65 10.75
C PHE A 332 13.92 17.55 9.22
N ASP A 333 14.98 17.00 8.60
CA ASP A 333 15.01 16.76 7.16
C ASP A 333 13.89 15.79 6.73
N ILE A 334 13.48 14.87 7.61
CA ILE A 334 12.35 13.96 7.36
C ILE A 334 11.05 14.76 7.25
N VAL A 335 10.85 15.71 8.18
CA VAL A 335 9.66 16.58 8.18
C VAL A 335 9.66 17.47 6.93
N LYS A 336 10.79 18.09 6.61
CA LYS A 336 10.93 18.92 5.40
C LYS A 336 10.61 18.12 4.14
N TYR A 337 11.15 16.92 4.03
CA TYR A 337 10.89 16.08 2.86
C TYR A 337 9.42 15.66 2.76
N TYR A 338 8.81 15.28 3.88
CA TYR A 338 7.40 14.94 3.96
C TYR A 338 6.50 16.11 3.51
N GLU A 339 6.72 17.29 4.08
CA GLU A 339 5.94 18.48 3.76
C GLU A 339 6.10 18.91 2.28
N LEU A 340 7.33 18.90 1.77
CA LEU A 340 7.61 19.29 0.38
C LEU A 340 7.04 18.27 -0.64
N LYS A 341 7.26 16.99 -0.40
CA LYS A 341 6.98 15.94 -1.39
C LYS A 341 5.58 15.37 -1.28
N VAL A 342 5.13 15.09 -0.06
CA VAL A 342 3.84 14.44 0.19
C VAL A 342 2.72 15.47 0.37
N ARG A 343 2.95 16.50 1.20
CA ARG A 343 1.93 17.52 1.50
C ARG A 343 1.91 18.68 0.53
N LYS A 344 2.94 18.80 -0.33
CA LYS A 344 3.08 19.87 -1.34
C LYS A 344 3.21 21.27 -0.72
N MET A 345 3.70 21.35 0.51
CA MET A 345 4.05 22.64 1.12
C MET A 345 5.14 23.32 0.30
N LYS A 346 5.05 24.63 0.14
CA LYS A 346 6.05 25.40 -0.60
C LYS A 346 7.37 25.45 0.16
N LYS A 347 8.49 25.42 -0.57
CA LYS A 347 9.83 25.51 0.02
C LYS A 347 10.03 26.80 0.82
N GLU A 348 9.47 27.91 0.32
CA GLU A 348 9.50 29.21 0.94
C GLU A 348 8.79 29.21 2.30
N THR A 349 7.67 28.48 2.42
CA THR A 349 6.96 28.31 3.70
C THR A 349 7.86 27.65 4.73
N ILE A 350 8.55 26.56 4.37
CA ILE A 350 9.46 25.85 5.28
C ILE A 350 10.64 26.74 5.66
N GLN A 351 11.22 27.48 4.70
CA GLN A 351 12.31 28.42 4.98
C GLN A 351 11.89 29.51 5.97
N LYS A 352 10.65 30.03 5.83
CA LYS A 352 10.12 31.02 6.78
C LYS A 352 9.86 30.43 8.14
N VAL A 353 9.38 29.19 8.22
CA VAL A 353 9.24 28.47 9.49
C VAL A 353 10.60 28.30 10.18
N GLU A 354 11.65 27.91 9.45
CA GLU A 354 13.00 27.77 9.99
C GLU A 354 13.52 29.13 10.49
N GLN A 355 13.36 30.21 9.72
CA GLN A 355 13.74 31.57 10.14
C GLN A 355 12.99 32.04 11.40
N MET A 356 11.71 31.77 11.50
CA MET A 356 10.94 32.10 12.70
C MET A 356 11.40 31.28 13.90
N ALA A 357 11.72 30.00 13.72
CA ALA A 357 12.26 29.16 14.78
C ALA A 357 13.66 29.64 15.23
N ASP A 358 14.52 30.03 14.29
CA ASP A 358 15.83 30.63 14.59
C ASP A 358 15.68 31.88 15.44
N PHE A 359 14.79 32.79 15.04
CA PHE A 359 14.53 34.04 15.79
C PHE A 359 14.01 33.78 17.21
N ILE A 360 13.10 32.77 17.39
CA ILE A 360 12.60 32.41 18.73
C ILE A 360 13.75 31.95 19.64
N PHE A 361 14.79 31.35 19.09
CA PHE A 361 15.96 30.91 19.84
C PHE A 361 17.00 32.02 20.05
N GLU A 362 17.00 33.05 19.23
CA GLU A 362 18.01 34.11 19.25
C GLU A 362 18.00 34.92 20.54
N GLY A 363 19.03 34.72 21.38
CA GLY A 363 19.21 35.47 22.62
C GLY A 363 18.13 35.20 23.69
N ASN A 364 17.33 34.16 23.54
CA ASN A 364 16.30 33.79 24.50
C ASN A 364 16.78 32.64 25.41
N ASP A 365 16.40 32.75 26.70
CA ASP A 365 16.59 31.67 27.66
C ASP A 365 15.56 30.55 27.50
N LYS A 366 15.80 29.43 28.17
CA LYS A 366 14.89 28.26 28.15
C LYS A 366 13.46 28.64 28.49
N PHE A 367 13.23 29.48 29.48
CA PHE A 367 11.88 29.88 29.93
C PHE A 367 11.11 30.65 28.85
N SER A 368 11.79 31.56 28.17
CA SER A 368 11.22 32.34 27.07
C SER A 368 10.84 31.47 25.88
N ILE A 369 11.68 30.47 25.54
CA ILE A 369 11.41 29.49 24.49
C ILE A 369 10.23 28.60 24.87
N GLU A 370 10.20 28.09 26.11
CA GLU A 370 9.08 27.29 26.63
C GLU A 370 7.76 28.05 26.55
N LYS A 371 7.75 29.32 26.93
CA LYS A 371 6.57 30.18 26.82
C LYS A 371 6.12 30.37 25.37
N ALA A 372 7.06 30.49 24.42
CA ALA A 372 6.75 30.58 22.99
C ALA A 372 6.11 29.28 22.47
N VAL A 373 6.64 28.13 22.85
CA VAL A 373 6.10 26.83 22.48
C VAL A 373 4.71 26.62 23.09
N LYS A 374 4.51 26.92 24.37
CA LYS A 374 3.19 26.83 25.04
C LYS A 374 2.14 27.71 24.35
N LYS A 375 2.51 28.93 23.93
CA LYS A 375 1.64 29.82 23.15
C LYS A 375 1.26 29.20 21.80
N LEU A 376 2.21 28.58 21.09
CA LEU A 376 1.93 27.93 19.82
C LEU A 376 1.03 26.71 19.98
N TYR A 377 1.18 25.92 21.03
CA TYR A 377 0.28 24.83 21.34
C TYR A 377 -1.17 25.31 21.62
N ALA A 378 -1.33 26.47 22.25
CA ALA A 378 -2.63 27.07 22.53
C ALA A 378 -3.30 27.71 21.30
N VAL A 379 -2.62 27.74 20.14
CA VAL A 379 -3.20 28.23 18.89
C VAL A 379 -4.19 27.22 18.34
N ASP A 380 -5.46 27.58 18.25
CA ASP A 380 -6.56 26.72 17.79
C ASP A 380 -7.25 27.23 16.51
N SER A 381 -6.80 28.37 15.98
CA SER A 381 -7.37 28.96 14.77
C SER A 381 -6.30 29.62 13.87
N SER A 382 -6.63 29.76 12.58
CA SER A 382 -5.80 30.53 11.63
C SER A 382 -5.60 31.99 12.10
N TYR A 383 -6.63 32.58 12.71
CA TYR A 383 -6.53 33.94 13.24
C TYR A 383 -5.50 34.04 14.37
N ASP A 384 -5.49 33.08 15.29
CA ASP A 384 -4.56 33.10 16.42
C ASP A 384 -3.13 32.85 15.97
N LEU A 385 -2.89 31.97 14.97
CA LEU A 385 -1.56 31.80 14.39
C LEU A 385 -1.09 33.09 13.71
N ARG A 386 -1.95 33.75 12.92
CA ARG A 386 -1.64 35.03 12.28
C ARG A 386 -1.29 36.09 13.32
N ARG A 387 -2.07 36.17 14.40
CA ARG A 387 -1.82 37.08 15.51
C ARG A 387 -0.48 36.79 16.20
N TYR A 388 -0.16 35.50 16.42
CA TYR A 388 1.12 35.08 16.97
C TYR A 388 2.28 35.52 16.08
N VAL A 389 2.22 35.24 14.78
CA VAL A 389 3.28 35.63 13.82
C VAL A 389 3.47 37.15 13.82
N ILE A 390 2.41 37.94 13.79
CA ILE A 390 2.50 39.41 13.76
C ILE A 390 3.07 39.94 15.07
N LYS A 391 2.52 39.50 16.23
CA LYS A 391 2.85 40.13 17.53
C LYS A 391 4.11 39.54 18.18
N ASP A 392 4.27 38.24 18.11
CA ASP A 392 5.32 37.52 18.82
C ASP A 392 6.59 37.29 17.94
N ILE A 393 6.45 37.32 16.62
CA ILE A 393 7.57 37.20 15.69
C ILE A 393 7.94 38.56 15.07
N VAL A 394 7.07 39.11 14.21
CA VAL A 394 7.39 40.30 13.41
C VAL A 394 7.64 41.52 14.30
N ALA A 395 6.76 41.87 15.22
CA ALA A 395 6.92 43.04 16.09
C ALA A 395 8.18 42.92 16.94
N LYS A 396 8.42 41.77 17.58
CA LYS A 396 9.61 41.55 18.40
C LYS A 396 10.90 41.49 17.60
N TYR A 397 10.85 41.02 16.35
CA TYR A 397 12.00 41.08 15.46
C TYR A 397 12.44 42.54 15.22
N TYR A 398 11.47 43.41 14.89
CA TYR A 398 11.77 44.85 14.70
C TYR A 398 12.23 45.54 15.97
N GLU A 399 11.76 45.16 17.15
CA GLU A 399 12.25 45.69 18.42
C GLU A 399 13.71 45.33 18.68
N LYS A 400 14.12 44.08 18.31
CA LYS A 400 15.51 43.61 18.51
C LYS A 400 16.47 44.04 17.39
N HIS A 401 15.98 44.23 16.19
CA HIS A 401 16.75 44.48 14.96
C HIS A 401 16.30 45.80 14.31
N ALA A 402 16.18 46.86 15.09
CA ALA A 402 15.67 48.18 14.62
C ALA A 402 16.52 48.77 13.48
N ASP A 403 17.82 48.43 13.41
CA ASP A 403 18.75 48.87 12.38
C ASP A 403 18.78 47.94 11.14
N ASP A 404 18.13 46.78 11.19
CA ASP A 404 18.10 45.81 10.11
C ASP A 404 17.09 46.23 9.05
N LYS A 405 17.55 46.34 7.79
CA LYS A 405 16.68 46.70 6.66
C LYS A 405 15.89 45.49 6.13
N GLN A 406 16.10 44.30 6.67
CA GLN A 406 15.44 43.08 6.23
C GLN A 406 14.27 42.68 7.15
N ALA A 407 13.11 42.49 6.57
CA ALA A 407 11.96 41.95 7.31
C ALA A 407 12.10 40.42 7.46
N ILE A 408 11.87 39.89 8.66
CA ILE A 408 11.81 38.44 8.88
C ILE A 408 10.65 37.78 8.09
N VAL A 409 9.52 38.49 7.98
CA VAL A 409 8.35 38.10 7.19
C VAL A 409 7.91 39.33 6.39
N THR A 410 7.97 39.22 5.06
CA THR A 410 7.45 40.25 4.14
C THR A 410 5.95 40.07 3.97
N VAL A 411 5.28 41.03 3.31
CA VAL A 411 3.84 40.91 2.94
C VAL A 411 3.63 39.72 2.00
N ASP A 412 4.56 39.51 1.06
CA ASP A 412 4.54 38.35 0.14
C ASP A 412 4.70 37.04 0.90
N ASP A 413 5.64 36.95 1.83
CA ASP A 413 5.82 35.75 2.67
C ASP A 413 4.56 35.45 3.46
N TYR A 414 3.94 36.49 4.02
CA TYR A 414 2.73 36.35 4.80
C TYR A 414 1.53 35.85 3.97
N ALA A 415 1.29 36.49 2.82
CA ALA A 415 0.12 36.23 2.00
C ALA A 415 0.26 34.96 1.13
N ASN A 416 1.44 34.71 0.57
CA ASN A 416 1.63 33.67 -0.46
C ASN A 416 2.22 32.36 0.10
N TYR A 417 2.89 32.41 1.26
CA TYR A 417 3.62 31.25 1.81
C TYR A 417 3.13 30.81 3.17
N LEU A 418 2.94 31.75 4.13
CA LEU A 418 2.51 31.36 5.48
C LEU A 418 0.98 31.17 5.60
N PHE A 419 0.22 32.00 4.89
CA PHE A 419 -1.25 31.99 4.97
C PHE A 419 -1.92 32.12 3.60
N PRO A 420 -1.58 31.26 2.62
CA PRO A 420 -2.18 31.33 1.28
C PRO A 420 -3.67 31.01 1.28
N ASP A 421 -4.14 30.27 2.27
CA ASP A 421 -5.52 29.87 2.49
C ASP A 421 -5.87 29.82 3.99
N THR A 422 -7.07 29.35 4.31
CA THR A 422 -7.55 29.22 5.68
C THR A 422 -7.24 27.87 6.31
N ASP A 423 -6.80 26.87 5.55
CA ASP A 423 -6.77 25.46 5.96
C ASP A 423 -5.35 24.98 6.30
N SER A 424 -4.32 25.51 5.66
CA SER A 424 -2.92 25.08 5.83
C SER A 424 -2.24 25.57 7.13
N TRP A 425 -2.90 26.44 7.90
CA TRP A 425 -2.32 27.03 9.10
C TRP A 425 -1.88 26.01 10.15
N LYS A 426 -2.59 24.91 10.27
CA LYS A 426 -2.33 23.88 11.27
C LYS A 426 -1.01 23.15 10.96
N GLU A 427 -0.79 22.80 9.70
CA GLU A 427 0.48 22.21 9.26
C GLU A 427 1.64 23.20 9.47
N THR A 428 1.47 24.48 9.11
CA THR A 428 2.50 25.51 9.34
C THR A 428 2.86 25.66 10.84
N ARG A 429 1.84 25.67 11.72
CA ARG A 429 2.01 25.70 13.18
C ARG A 429 2.80 24.50 13.67
N ASP A 430 2.38 23.30 13.25
CA ASP A 430 2.95 22.04 13.74
C ASP A 430 4.41 21.87 13.28
N VAL A 431 4.72 22.25 12.03
CA VAL A 431 6.10 22.28 11.51
C VAL A 431 6.96 23.25 12.32
N LEU A 432 6.44 24.45 12.68
CA LEU A 432 7.16 25.41 13.51
C LEU A 432 7.45 24.84 14.92
N ILE A 433 6.50 24.18 15.55
CA ILE A 433 6.69 23.56 16.86
C ILE A 433 7.73 22.44 16.79
N ILE A 434 7.69 21.60 15.76
CA ILE A 434 8.66 20.51 15.56
C ILE A 434 10.07 21.10 15.35
N ALA A 435 10.20 22.19 14.57
CA ALA A 435 11.46 22.87 14.39
C ALA A 435 12.03 23.42 15.71
N LEU A 436 11.16 23.94 16.58
CA LEU A 436 11.55 24.39 17.92
C LEU A 436 12.00 23.22 18.81
N PHE A 437 11.30 22.08 18.79
CA PHE A 437 11.72 20.89 19.54
C PHE A 437 13.08 20.38 19.08
N GLN A 438 13.32 20.32 17.77
CA GLN A 438 14.62 19.91 17.25
C GLN A 438 15.74 20.80 17.80
N LYS A 439 15.54 22.12 17.81
CA LYS A 439 16.52 23.07 18.35
C LYS A 439 16.72 22.91 19.87
N LEU A 440 15.64 22.68 20.62
CA LEU A 440 15.71 22.37 22.06
C LEU A 440 16.54 21.12 22.32
N HIS A 441 16.27 20.05 21.61
CA HIS A 441 17.04 18.80 21.76
C HIS A 441 18.51 18.96 21.36
N ALA A 442 18.80 19.73 20.31
CA ALA A 442 20.19 20.02 19.91
C ALA A 442 20.98 20.78 20.99
N GLN A 443 20.30 21.51 21.86
CA GLN A 443 20.88 22.21 23.00
C GLN A 443 20.71 21.45 24.34
N ASN A 444 20.27 20.22 24.33
CA ASN A 444 19.94 19.41 25.52
C ASN A 444 18.96 20.12 26.48
N MET A 445 18.03 20.89 25.92
CA MET A 445 17.00 21.58 26.69
C MET A 445 15.69 20.78 26.65
N ASN A 446 15.24 20.27 27.79
CA ASN A 446 13.91 19.66 27.90
C ASN A 446 12.93 20.69 28.44
N ILE A 447 11.74 20.76 27.83
CA ILE A 447 10.63 21.59 28.30
C ILE A 447 9.44 20.72 28.69
N GLU A 448 8.76 21.11 29.76
CA GLU A 448 7.52 20.44 30.18
C GLU A 448 6.31 21.13 29.53
N ILE A 449 5.60 20.35 28.69
CA ILE A 449 4.32 20.78 28.12
C ILE A 449 3.27 19.82 28.65
N GLU A 450 2.35 20.29 29.46
CA GLU A 450 1.22 19.51 29.92
C GLU A 450 0.34 19.13 28.74
N ASP A 451 -0.02 17.84 28.64
CA ASP A 451 -0.91 17.34 27.61
C ASP A 451 -2.36 17.52 28.06
N ASP A 452 -3.01 18.60 27.70
CA ASP A 452 -4.45 18.82 27.94
C ASP A 452 -5.37 17.87 27.12
N ASN A 453 -4.80 16.96 26.29
CA ASN A 453 -5.55 16.11 25.36
C ASN A 453 -5.23 14.61 25.49
N GLN A 454 -5.21 14.04 26.71
CA GLN A 454 -5.34 12.59 26.88
C GLN A 454 -6.82 12.17 27.07
N GLN A 455 -7.74 12.76 26.34
CA GLN A 455 -9.12 12.26 26.28
C GLN A 455 -9.63 12.39 24.83
N ASN A 456 -9.43 11.29 24.02
CA ASN A 456 -10.47 10.74 23.13
C ASN A 456 -9.92 9.53 22.36
#